data_692c65c027ee1e53fe034cd4c27f8650
#
_entry.id   692c65c027ee1e53fe034cd4c27f8650
#
_cell.length_a   1.000
_cell.length_b   1.000
_cell.length_c   1.000
_cell.angle_alpha   90.00
_cell.angle_beta   90.00
_cell.angle_gamma   90.00
#
_symmetry.space_group_name_H-M   'P 1'
#
loop_
_entity.id
_entity.type
_entity.pdbx_description
1 polymer ?
#
loop_
_entity_poly.entity_id
_entity_poly.type
_entity_poly.pdbx_seq_one_letter_code
_entity_poly.pdbx_strand_id
1 'polypeptide(L)'
;MKTVSEAMGLRNALLANFERSITCSTERERQELLNVVVVGGGATGVEIAGVLSEMKKFVLPNDYPDMPSSLMHIYLIEAGDRLLAGMSEDSSRHAEQFLREMGVNILLNKRVTDYKDHKVMLEDGTEIATRTFIWVSGVAAITFGNIDGELLGRGRRIKVDEFNRVQGTDTIFAIGDQCIQTTDKNYPNGHPQLAQVAIQQGKLLAKNLQRLQKGKPMQPFHYRN
;
A
#
# COMPACT_ATOMS: atom_id res chain seq x y z
N MET A 1 -3.40 3.21 -6.40
CA MET A 1 -4.87 3.48 -6.36
C MET A 1 -5.12 4.50 -5.27
N LYS A 2 -5.73 5.63 -5.61
CA LYS A 2 -5.94 6.77 -4.67
C LYS A 2 -7.38 7.29 -4.64
N THR A 3 -8.17 6.95 -5.64
CA THR A 3 -9.53 7.49 -5.79
C THR A 3 -10.55 6.38 -6.01
N VAL A 4 -11.83 6.66 -5.71
CA VAL A 4 -12.95 5.75 -6.00
C VAL A 4 -13.03 5.45 -7.50
N SER A 5 -12.75 6.45 -8.34
CA SER A 5 -12.75 6.27 -9.80
C SER A 5 -11.70 5.27 -10.26
N GLU A 6 -10.48 5.33 -9.72
CA GLU A 6 -9.43 4.35 -9.99
C GLU A 6 -9.81 2.94 -9.52
N ALA A 7 -10.44 2.82 -8.35
CA ALA A 7 -10.93 1.54 -7.82
C ALA A 7 -12.02 0.93 -8.73
N MET A 8 -12.96 1.76 -9.19
CA MET A 8 -13.98 1.34 -10.15
C MET A 8 -13.37 0.95 -11.52
N GLY A 9 -12.37 1.71 -11.98
CA GLY A 9 -11.61 1.37 -13.19
C GLY A 9 -10.93 0.01 -13.09
N LEU A 10 -10.26 -0.27 -11.96
CA LEU A 10 -9.64 -1.56 -11.68
C LEU A 10 -10.65 -2.69 -11.67
N ARG A 11 -11.77 -2.52 -10.96
CA ARG A 11 -12.86 -3.52 -10.94
C ARG A 11 -13.36 -3.82 -12.35
N ASN A 12 -13.65 -2.79 -13.14
CA ASN A 12 -14.17 -2.96 -14.49
C ASN A 12 -13.13 -3.65 -15.41
N ALA A 13 -11.86 -3.32 -15.28
CA ALA A 13 -10.78 -3.98 -16.03
C ALA A 13 -10.65 -5.47 -15.65
N LEU A 14 -10.77 -5.82 -14.36
CA LEU A 14 -10.78 -7.21 -13.90
C LEU A 14 -11.95 -8.00 -14.51
N LEU A 15 -13.16 -7.47 -14.42
CA LEU A 15 -14.35 -8.11 -14.98
C LEU A 15 -14.23 -8.30 -16.50
N ALA A 16 -13.79 -7.27 -17.23
CA ALA A 16 -13.55 -7.36 -18.66
C ALA A 16 -12.48 -8.42 -19.02
N ASN A 17 -11.43 -8.57 -18.20
CA ASN A 17 -10.43 -9.60 -18.39
C ASN A 17 -11.01 -11.00 -18.17
N PHE A 18 -11.87 -11.18 -17.17
CA PHE A 18 -12.56 -12.47 -16.95
C PHE A 18 -13.47 -12.84 -18.14
N GLU A 19 -14.31 -11.93 -18.61
CA GLU A 19 -15.17 -12.14 -19.78
C GLU A 19 -14.35 -12.49 -21.02
N ARG A 20 -13.25 -11.79 -21.27
CA ARG A 20 -12.36 -12.08 -22.41
C ARG A 20 -11.64 -13.41 -22.27
N SER A 21 -11.33 -13.86 -21.05
CA SER A 21 -10.65 -15.13 -20.81
C SER A 21 -11.47 -16.35 -21.22
N ILE A 22 -12.81 -16.21 -21.24
CA ILE A 22 -13.73 -17.28 -21.69
C ILE A 22 -13.63 -17.47 -23.21
N THR A 23 -13.46 -16.37 -23.95
CA THR A 23 -13.52 -16.36 -25.43
C THR A 23 -12.14 -16.30 -26.10
N CYS A 24 -11.05 -16.17 -25.34
CA CYS A 24 -9.70 -16.08 -25.90
C CYS A 24 -9.27 -17.40 -26.57
N SER A 25 -8.48 -17.28 -27.64
CA SER A 25 -8.12 -18.41 -28.50
C SER A 25 -6.89 -19.19 -28.02
N THR A 26 -6.08 -18.63 -27.14
CA THR A 26 -4.82 -19.24 -26.69
C THR A 26 -4.73 -19.31 -25.17
N GLU A 27 -4.11 -20.38 -24.68
CA GLU A 27 -3.85 -20.56 -23.24
C GLU A 27 -2.94 -19.44 -22.69
N ARG A 28 -1.97 -19.00 -23.49
CA ARG A 28 -1.09 -17.88 -23.11
C ARG A 28 -1.89 -16.59 -22.86
N GLU A 29 -2.80 -16.25 -23.79
CA GLU A 29 -3.64 -15.05 -23.61
C GLU A 29 -4.57 -15.20 -22.41
N ARG A 30 -5.13 -16.38 -22.21
CA ARG A 30 -5.95 -16.68 -21.03
C ARG A 30 -5.18 -16.45 -19.74
N GLN A 31 -3.96 -16.94 -19.66
CA GLN A 31 -3.11 -16.76 -18.49
C GLN A 31 -2.75 -15.29 -18.26
N GLU A 32 -2.47 -14.51 -19.32
CA GLU A 32 -2.24 -13.07 -19.23
C GLU A 32 -3.45 -12.31 -18.66
N LEU A 33 -4.66 -12.73 -19.02
CA LEU A 33 -5.93 -12.14 -18.59
C LEU A 33 -6.25 -12.48 -17.12
N LEU A 34 -5.93 -13.70 -16.69
CA LEU A 34 -6.29 -14.25 -15.38
C LEU A 34 -5.21 -14.06 -14.31
N ASN A 35 -3.98 -13.75 -14.68
CA ASN A 35 -2.96 -13.37 -13.72
C ASN A 35 -3.21 -11.94 -13.22
N VAL A 36 -3.17 -11.77 -11.91
CA VAL A 36 -3.22 -10.46 -11.25
C VAL A 36 -1.94 -10.26 -10.44
N VAL A 37 -1.23 -9.18 -10.70
CA VAL A 37 0.00 -8.85 -9.99
C VAL A 37 -0.20 -7.60 -9.14
N VAL A 38 -0.01 -7.74 -7.84
CA VAL A 38 -0.03 -6.66 -6.84
C VAL A 38 1.40 -6.41 -6.38
N VAL A 39 1.87 -5.17 -6.45
CA VAL A 39 3.22 -4.78 -6.04
C VAL A 39 3.18 -3.89 -4.81
N GLY A 40 3.78 -4.37 -3.74
CA GLY A 40 3.88 -3.72 -2.43
C GLY A 40 3.18 -4.53 -1.34
N GLY A 41 3.96 -5.07 -0.40
CA GLY A 41 3.51 -5.89 0.74
C GLY A 41 3.07 -5.08 1.97
N GLY A 42 2.75 -3.79 1.80
CA GLY A 42 2.13 -2.97 2.85
C GLY A 42 0.65 -3.30 3.07
N ALA A 43 -0.01 -2.59 3.99
CA ALA A 43 -1.42 -2.83 4.35
C ALA A 43 -2.34 -2.87 3.12
N THR A 44 -2.23 -1.90 2.22
CA THR A 44 -3.06 -1.84 1.01
C THR A 44 -2.86 -3.04 0.08
N GLY A 45 -1.62 -3.50 -0.11
CA GLY A 45 -1.34 -4.67 -0.96
C GLY A 45 -1.88 -5.96 -0.36
N VAL A 46 -1.73 -6.14 0.95
CA VAL A 46 -2.28 -7.27 1.71
C VAL A 46 -3.81 -7.30 1.60
N GLU A 47 -4.48 -6.17 1.82
CA GLU A 47 -5.93 -6.03 1.71
C GLU A 47 -6.43 -6.35 0.29
N ILE A 48 -5.79 -5.79 -0.75
CA ILE A 48 -6.17 -6.04 -2.15
C ILE A 48 -5.96 -7.52 -2.50
N ALA A 49 -4.84 -8.13 -2.12
CA ALA A 49 -4.59 -9.54 -2.38
C ALA A 49 -5.62 -10.44 -1.68
N GLY A 50 -6.02 -10.10 -0.45
CA GLY A 50 -7.09 -10.78 0.29
C GLY A 50 -8.44 -10.68 -0.45
N VAL A 51 -8.87 -9.48 -0.80
CA VAL A 51 -10.15 -9.25 -1.53
C VAL A 51 -10.16 -9.99 -2.87
N LEU A 52 -9.06 -9.97 -3.62
CA LEU A 52 -8.95 -10.70 -4.88
C LEU A 52 -9.06 -12.22 -4.66
N SER A 53 -8.50 -12.75 -3.58
CA SER A 53 -8.61 -14.17 -3.25
C SER A 53 -10.02 -14.57 -2.83
N GLU A 54 -10.70 -13.73 -2.07
CA GLU A 54 -12.12 -13.92 -1.74
C GLU A 54 -12.98 -13.89 -3.01
N MET A 55 -12.74 -12.94 -3.90
CA MET A 55 -13.41 -12.87 -5.19
C MET A 55 -13.18 -14.14 -6.02
N LYS A 56 -11.94 -14.63 -6.10
CA LYS A 56 -11.60 -15.90 -6.76
C LYS A 56 -12.37 -17.08 -6.18
N LYS A 57 -12.56 -17.13 -4.86
CA LYS A 57 -13.16 -18.25 -4.16
C LYS A 57 -14.70 -18.21 -4.18
N PHE A 58 -15.29 -17.03 -4.03
CA PHE A 58 -16.73 -16.90 -3.76
C PHE A 58 -17.51 -16.24 -4.91
N VAL A 59 -16.89 -15.39 -5.70
CA VAL A 59 -17.59 -14.66 -6.79
C VAL A 59 -17.43 -15.38 -8.13
N LEU A 60 -16.20 -15.66 -8.53
CA LEU A 60 -15.92 -16.23 -9.84
C LEU A 60 -16.66 -17.54 -10.13
N PRO A 61 -16.76 -18.52 -9.21
CA PRO A 61 -17.48 -19.77 -9.50
C PRO A 61 -18.98 -19.58 -9.75
N ASN A 62 -19.56 -18.52 -9.18
CA ASN A 62 -20.97 -18.19 -9.35
C ASN A 62 -21.26 -17.38 -10.61
N ASP A 63 -20.43 -16.37 -10.86
CA ASP A 63 -20.66 -15.40 -11.95
C ASP A 63 -20.07 -15.88 -13.29
N TYR A 64 -19.03 -16.73 -13.22
CA TYR A 64 -18.29 -17.26 -14.37
C TYR A 64 -18.10 -18.79 -14.28
N PRO A 65 -19.18 -19.60 -14.28
CA PRO A 65 -19.11 -21.05 -14.07
C PRO A 65 -18.28 -21.79 -15.13
N ASP A 66 -18.20 -21.25 -16.36
CA ASP A 66 -17.42 -21.82 -17.45
C ASP A 66 -15.91 -21.53 -17.36
N MET A 67 -15.50 -20.69 -16.41
CA MET A 67 -14.11 -20.37 -16.17
C MET A 67 -13.63 -21.02 -14.86
N PRO A 68 -12.74 -22.03 -14.90
CA PRO A 68 -12.18 -22.60 -13.69
C PRO A 68 -11.42 -21.54 -12.88
N SER A 69 -11.90 -21.23 -11.68
CA SER A 69 -11.27 -20.24 -10.81
C SER A 69 -9.81 -20.59 -10.44
N SER A 70 -9.43 -21.88 -10.56
CA SER A 70 -8.06 -22.36 -10.39
C SER A 70 -7.06 -21.73 -11.37
N LEU A 71 -7.52 -21.29 -12.53
CA LEU A 71 -6.68 -20.66 -13.56
C LEU A 71 -6.29 -19.22 -13.20
N MET A 72 -7.02 -18.57 -12.28
CA MET A 72 -6.64 -17.24 -11.79
C MET A 72 -5.49 -17.35 -10.78
N HIS A 73 -4.39 -16.68 -11.07
CA HIS A 73 -3.26 -16.58 -10.14
C HIS A 73 -3.10 -15.15 -9.64
N ILE A 74 -3.00 -15.01 -8.33
CA ILE A 74 -2.77 -13.73 -7.66
C ILE A 74 -1.34 -13.74 -7.14
N TYR A 75 -0.55 -12.75 -7.54
CA TYR A 75 0.82 -12.55 -7.09
C TYR A 75 0.89 -11.28 -6.23
N LEU A 76 1.45 -11.41 -5.04
CA LEU A 76 1.82 -10.28 -4.20
C LEU A 76 3.34 -10.20 -4.12
N ILE A 77 3.91 -9.14 -4.69
CA ILE A 77 5.35 -8.96 -4.81
C ILE A 77 5.80 -7.88 -3.84
N GLU A 78 6.79 -8.19 -3.00
CA GLU A 78 7.38 -7.28 -2.03
C GLU A 78 8.91 -7.31 -2.15
N ALA A 79 9.51 -6.11 -2.21
CA ALA A 79 10.95 -5.95 -2.30
C ALA A 79 11.67 -6.27 -0.97
N GLY A 80 10.97 -6.13 0.14
CA GLY A 80 11.45 -6.48 1.48
C GLY A 80 11.33 -7.97 1.77
N ASP A 81 11.87 -8.35 2.91
CA ASP A 81 11.93 -9.73 3.41
C ASP A 81 10.61 -10.20 4.06
N ARG A 82 9.65 -9.30 4.29
CA ARG A 82 8.37 -9.61 4.92
C ARG A 82 7.24 -8.67 4.50
N LEU A 83 6.02 -9.14 4.60
CA LEU A 83 4.82 -8.29 4.48
C LEU A 83 4.67 -7.39 5.72
N LEU A 84 3.94 -6.30 5.58
CA LEU A 84 3.60 -5.39 6.69
C LEU A 84 4.82 -4.99 7.52
N ALA A 85 5.95 -4.65 6.88
CA ALA A 85 7.22 -4.35 7.54
C ALA A 85 7.13 -3.24 8.63
N GLY A 86 6.08 -2.41 8.60
CA GLY A 86 5.78 -1.41 9.64
C GLY A 86 4.99 -1.94 10.85
N MET A 87 4.63 -3.22 10.88
CA MET A 87 3.90 -3.89 11.96
C MET A 87 4.80 -4.87 12.70
N SER A 88 4.26 -5.53 13.75
CA SER A 88 4.99 -6.57 14.47
C SER A 88 5.33 -7.77 13.58
N GLU A 89 6.37 -8.51 13.92
CA GLU A 89 6.75 -9.73 13.18
C GLU A 89 5.64 -10.79 13.22
N ASP A 90 4.92 -10.89 14.33
CA ASP A 90 3.77 -11.79 14.45
C ASP A 90 2.65 -11.42 13.50
N SER A 91 2.32 -10.12 13.38
CA SER A 91 1.31 -9.65 12.42
C SER A 91 1.73 -9.93 10.97
N SER A 92 3.01 -9.71 10.67
CA SER A 92 3.60 -10.01 9.35
C SER A 92 3.47 -11.51 9.01
N ARG A 93 3.89 -12.37 9.93
CA ARG A 93 3.83 -13.83 9.76
C ARG A 93 2.40 -14.34 9.56
N HIS A 94 1.46 -13.89 10.41
CA HIS A 94 0.05 -14.28 10.29
C HIS A 94 -0.57 -13.81 8.97
N ALA A 95 -0.28 -12.59 8.54
CA ALA A 95 -0.77 -12.08 7.26
C ALA A 95 -0.24 -12.89 6.08
N GLU A 96 1.06 -13.24 6.09
CA GLU A 96 1.67 -14.08 5.06
C GLU A 96 1.05 -15.47 5.03
N GLN A 97 0.95 -16.13 6.18
CA GLN A 97 0.35 -17.45 6.29
C GLN A 97 -1.08 -17.45 5.76
N PHE A 98 -1.90 -16.51 6.21
CA PHE A 98 -3.30 -16.40 5.82
C PHE A 98 -3.48 -16.20 4.31
N LEU A 99 -2.69 -15.29 3.70
CA LEU A 99 -2.76 -15.07 2.27
C LEU A 99 -2.29 -16.29 1.46
N ARG A 100 -1.27 -17.03 1.93
CA ARG A 100 -0.83 -18.28 1.29
C ARG A 100 -1.92 -19.35 1.36
N GLU A 101 -2.59 -19.49 2.49
CA GLU A 101 -3.75 -20.42 2.67
C GLU A 101 -4.92 -20.02 1.76
N MET A 102 -5.08 -18.73 1.46
CA MET A 102 -6.04 -18.22 0.48
C MET A 102 -5.60 -18.39 -0.98
N GLY A 103 -4.41 -18.95 -1.23
CA GLY A 103 -3.90 -19.24 -2.58
C GLY A 103 -3.22 -18.03 -3.26
N VAL A 104 -2.73 -17.06 -2.50
CA VAL A 104 -1.89 -15.96 -3.03
C VAL A 104 -0.45 -16.44 -3.17
N ASN A 105 0.17 -16.18 -4.32
CA ASN A 105 1.58 -16.39 -4.57
C ASN A 105 2.37 -15.20 -4.03
N ILE A 106 2.99 -15.33 -2.87
CA ILE A 106 3.76 -14.27 -2.23
C ILE A 106 5.23 -14.39 -2.62
N LEU A 107 5.77 -13.34 -3.23
CA LEU A 107 7.15 -13.23 -3.66
C LEU A 107 7.85 -12.14 -2.83
N LEU A 108 8.56 -12.54 -1.78
CA LEU A 108 9.39 -11.68 -0.94
C LEU A 108 10.80 -11.56 -1.51
N ASN A 109 11.51 -10.48 -1.13
CA ASN A 109 12.84 -10.16 -1.65
C ASN A 109 12.89 -10.09 -3.17
N LYS A 110 11.78 -9.65 -3.79
CA LYS A 110 11.66 -9.52 -5.24
C LYS A 110 11.29 -8.08 -5.60
N ARG A 111 12.12 -7.47 -6.40
CA ARG A 111 11.90 -6.10 -6.89
C ARG A 111 11.38 -6.14 -8.31
N VAL A 112 10.28 -5.45 -8.56
CA VAL A 112 9.78 -5.19 -9.90
C VAL A 112 10.61 -4.08 -10.51
N THR A 113 11.14 -4.32 -11.71
CA THR A 113 11.97 -3.37 -12.46
C THR A 113 11.21 -2.69 -13.58
N ASP A 114 10.26 -3.38 -14.21
CA ASP A 114 9.48 -2.82 -15.32
C ASP A 114 8.13 -3.55 -15.48
N TYR A 115 7.20 -2.89 -16.20
CA TYR A 115 5.98 -3.49 -16.72
C TYR A 115 5.80 -3.05 -18.17
N LYS A 116 5.99 -3.98 -19.08
CA LYS A 116 5.90 -3.73 -20.52
C LYS A 116 5.32 -4.94 -21.24
N ASP A 117 4.56 -4.68 -22.31
CA ASP A 117 3.98 -5.69 -23.19
C ASP A 117 3.21 -6.79 -22.42
N HIS A 118 2.43 -6.36 -21.41
CA HIS A 118 1.68 -7.25 -20.50
C HIS A 118 2.55 -8.20 -19.68
N LYS A 119 3.80 -7.83 -19.39
CA LYS A 119 4.72 -8.59 -18.55
C LYS A 119 5.27 -7.72 -17.43
N VAL A 120 5.23 -8.22 -16.23
CA VAL A 120 5.96 -7.69 -15.08
C VAL A 120 7.35 -8.33 -15.08
N MET A 121 8.38 -7.51 -15.02
CA MET A 121 9.78 -7.94 -15.00
C MET A 121 10.35 -7.77 -13.60
N LEU A 122 10.98 -8.81 -13.07
CA LEU A 122 11.66 -8.78 -11.77
C LEU A 122 13.17 -8.63 -11.95
N GLU A 123 13.84 -8.14 -10.92
CA GLU A 123 15.29 -7.90 -10.90
C GLU A 123 16.12 -9.17 -11.18
N ASP A 124 15.61 -10.34 -10.84
CA ASP A 124 16.25 -11.64 -11.09
C ASP A 124 15.99 -12.23 -12.49
N GLY A 125 15.35 -11.47 -13.36
CA GLY A 125 15.00 -11.89 -14.72
C GLY A 125 13.69 -12.68 -14.82
N THR A 126 12.96 -12.92 -13.72
CA THR A 126 11.65 -13.55 -13.76
C THR A 126 10.64 -12.64 -14.47
N GLU A 127 9.85 -13.20 -15.37
CA GLU A 127 8.75 -12.50 -16.04
C GLU A 127 7.40 -13.11 -15.63
N ILE A 128 6.42 -12.28 -15.32
CA ILE A 128 5.04 -12.69 -15.02
C ILE A 128 4.12 -12.00 -16.02
N ALA A 129 3.50 -12.79 -16.89
CA ALA A 129 2.53 -12.28 -17.86
C ALA A 129 1.23 -11.92 -17.14
N THR A 130 0.74 -10.68 -17.31
CA THR A 130 -0.50 -10.20 -16.71
C THR A 130 -1.02 -8.97 -17.44
N ARG A 131 -2.34 -8.84 -17.53
CA ARG A 131 -3.00 -7.60 -17.96
C ARG A 131 -3.55 -6.79 -16.79
N THR A 132 -3.44 -7.32 -15.57
CA THR A 132 -3.87 -6.64 -14.35
C THR A 132 -2.67 -6.41 -13.43
N PHE A 133 -2.10 -5.22 -13.54
CA PHE A 133 -0.96 -4.78 -12.77
C PHE A 133 -1.35 -3.67 -11.79
N ILE A 134 -1.22 -3.94 -10.49
CA ILE A 134 -1.66 -3.05 -9.42
C ILE A 134 -0.44 -2.61 -8.61
N TRP A 135 -0.03 -1.35 -8.80
CA TRP A 135 1.08 -0.79 -8.05
C TRP A 135 0.58 -0.07 -6.81
N VAL A 136 0.90 -0.60 -5.63
CA VAL A 136 0.58 -0.02 -4.31
C VAL A 136 1.82 0.17 -3.44
N SER A 137 3.00 -0.02 -4.01
CA SER A 137 4.26 0.20 -3.32
C SER A 137 4.59 1.69 -3.28
N GLY A 138 4.77 2.22 -2.08
CA GLY A 138 5.21 3.59 -1.86
C GLY A 138 4.10 4.63 -1.97
N VAL A 139 3.58 5.05 -0.82
CA VAL A 139 2.78 6.28 -0.71
C VAL A 139 3.74 7.45 -0.62
N ALA A 140 3.65 8.39 -1.57
CA ALA A 140 4.33 9.67 -1.48
C ALA A 140 3.35 10.75 -1.04
N ALA A 141 3.78 11.64 -0.17
CA ALA A 141 3.00 12.80 0.22
C ALA A 141 2.83 13.75 -0.97
N ILE A 142 1.67 14.39 -1.06
CA ILE A 142 1.45 15.46 -2.05
C ILE A 142 2.26 16.67 -1.60
N THR A 143 3.14 17.18 -2.45
CA THR A 143 3.88 18.39 -2.16
C THR A 143 3.07 19.62 -2.52
N PHE A 144 3.10 20.59 -1.63
CA PHE A 144 2.57 21.94 -1.91
C PHE A 144 3.61 22.75 -2.67
N GLY A 145 3.17 23.70 -3.50
CA GLY A 145 4.07 24.65 -4.13
C GLY A 145 4.84 25.47 -3.09
N ASN A 146 6.09 25.83 -3.40
CA ASN A 146 6.96 26.67 -2.56
C ASN A 146 7.40 26.04 -1.21
N ILE A 147 7.35 24.72 -1.06
CA ILE A 147 8.03 24.04 0.06
C ILE A 147 9.49 23.82 -0.33
N ASP A 148 10.41 24.23 0.54
CA ASP A 148 11.82 23.94 0.40
C ASP A 148 12.06 22.43 0.39
N GLY A 149 12.83 21.93 -0.59
CA GLY A 149 13.17 20.53 -0.71
C GLY A 149 13.91 19.96 0.53
N GLU A 150 14.64 20.80 1.26
CA GLU A 150 15.32 20.43 2.51
C GLU A 150 14.33 20.04 3.61
N LEU A 151 13.12 20.59 3.58
CA LEU A 151 12.06 20.23 4.52
C LEU A 151 11.37 18.90 4.19
N LEU A 152 11.71 18.27 3.06
CA LEU A 152 11.13 17.01 2.65
C LEU A 152 12.03 15.83 3.04
N GLY A 153 11.43 14.82 3.63
CA GLY A 153 12.06 13.55 3.96
C GLY A 153 11.60 12.43 3.02
N ARG A 154 11.83 11.17 3.44
CA ARG A 154 11.43 9.98 2.70
C ARG A 154 9.96 10.03 2.30
N GLY A 155 9.66 9.70 1.04
CA GLY A 155 8.30 9.74 0.50
C GLY A 155 7.74 11.16 0.32
N ARG A 156 8.61 12.17 0.21
CA ARG A 156 8.28 13.60 0.08
C ARG A 156 7.46 14.13 1.28
N ARG A 157 7.56 13.48 2.43
CA ARG A 157 6.88 13.85 3.66
C ARG A 157 7.56 15.05 4.31
N ILE A 158 6.78 15.97 4.84
CA ILE A 158 7.28 17.18 5.49
C ILE A 158 7.92 16.81 6.83
N LYS A 159 9.16 17.22 7.04
CA LYS A 159 9.89 17.00 8.32
C LYS A 159 9.26 17.84 9.43
N VAL A 160 8.94 17.19 10.53
CA VAL A 160 8.35 17.81 11.71
C VAL A 160 9.14 17.48 12.98
N ASP A 161 8.99 18.34 14.01
CA ASP A 161 9.48 18.10 15.36
C ASP A 161 8.55 17.13 16.13
N GLU A 162 8.85 16.91 17.41
CA GLU A 162 8.08 16.05 18.31
C GLU A 162 6.66 16.55 18.61
N PHE A 163 6.34 17.79 18.23
CA PHE A 163 5.02 18.39 18.40
C PHE A 163 4.22 18.41 17.09
N ASN A 164 4.71 17.76 16.03
CA ASN A 164 4.20 17.83 14.65
C ASN A 164 4.30 19.22 14.00
N ARG A 165 5.16 20.11 14.50
CA ARG A 165 5.43 21.40 13.91
C ARG A 165 6.49 21.26 12.81
N VAL A 166 6.27 21.92 11.69
CA VAL A 166 7.20 21.91 10.55
C VAL A 166 8.54 22.53 10.95
N GLN A 167 9.63 21.84 10.67
CA GLN A 167 10.97 22.32 11.02
C GLN A 167 11.24 23.72 10.46
N GLY A 168 11.82 24.59 11.29
CA GLY A 168 12.10 25.98 10.91
C GLY A 168 10.89 26.91 10.90
N THR A 169 9.72 26.48 11.42
CA THR A 169 8.52 27.32 11.57
C THR A 169 7.97 27.26 12.98
N ASP A 170 7.21 28.31 13.38
CA ASP A 170 6.59 28.37 14.71
C ASP A 170 5.09 28.08 14.69
N THR A 171 4.43 28.22 13.53
CA THR A 171 2.97 28.23 13.42
C THR A 171 2.42 27.22 12.43
N ILE A 172 3.28 26.48 11.71
CA ILE A 172 2.86 25.50 10.69
C ILE A 172 3.02 24.09 11.26
N PHE A 173 1.98 23.30 11.15
CA PHE A 173 1.94 21.91 11.60
C PHE A 173 1.57 20.99 10.44
N ALA A 174 2.17 19.78 10.44
CA ALA A 174 1.82 18.71 9.49
C ALA A 174 1.59 17.41 10.26
N ILE A 175 0.52 16.67 9.90
CA ILE A 175 0.11 15.42 10.53
C ILE A 175 -0.23 14.35 9.50
N GLY A 176 -0.36 13.12 9.93
CA GLY A 176 -0.72 11.96 9.09
C GLY A 176 0.34 11.66 8.04
N ASP A 177 -0.13 11.22 6.87
CA ASP A 177 0.74 10.77 5.78
C ASP A 177 1.59 11.89 5.18
N GLN A 178 1.25 13.14 5.45
CA GLN A 178 1.99 14.32 4.97
C GLN A 178 3.28 14.59 5.74
N CYS A 179 3.41 14.09 6.97
CA CYS A 179 4.56 14.41 7.82
C CYS A 179 5.48 13.22 8.08
N ILE A 180 6.73 13.50 8.39
CA ILE A 180 7.70 12.54 8.92
C ILE A 180 8.34 13.11 10.19
N GLN A 181 8.12 12.42 11.30
CA GLN A 181 8.75 12.69 12.60
C GLN A 181 9.73 11.57 12.88
N THR A 182 10.99 11.92 13.13
CA THR A 182 12.08 10.97 13.40
C THR A 182 12.62 11.08 14.84
N THR A 183 11.95 11.88 15.68
CA THR A 183 12.34 12.10 17.09
C THR A 183 11.83 11.01 18.03
N ASP A 184 10.88 10.18 17.59
CA ASP A 184 10.41 9.04 18.37
C ASP A 184 11.40 7.87 18.27
N LYS A 185 11.98 7.47 19.41
CA LYS A 185 12.99 6.40 19.49
C LYS A 185 12.48 5.03 18.98
N ASN A 186 11.18 4.80 19.11
CA ASN A 186 10.57 3.56 18.63
C ASN A 186 10.35 3.57 17.10
N TYR A 187 10.40 4.75 16.48
CA TYR A 187 10.18 4.95 15.05
C TYR A 187 11.23 5.89 14.44
N PRO A 188 12.53 5.52 14.48
CA PRO A 188 13.62 6.40 14.04
C PRO A 188 13.57 6.75 12.55
N ASN A 189 12.88 5.94 11.75
CA ASN A 189 12.65 6.16 10.32
C ASN A 189 11.29 6.83 10.01
N GLY A 190 10.64 7.36 11.04
CA GLY A 190 9.30 7.96 10.99
C GLY A 190 8.17 6.96 11.21
N HIS A 191 7.06 7.45 11.74
CA HIS A 191 5.87 6.63 11.99
C HIS A 191 5.30 6.04 10.69
N PRO A 192 4.67 4.85 10.76
CA PRO A 192 3.99 4.26 9.61
C PRO A 192 2.82 5.14 9.14
N GLN A 193 2.54 5.10 7.84
CA GLN A 193 1.42 5.84 7.24
C GLN A 193 0.12 5.05 7.45
N LEU A 194 -0.46 5.19 8.63
CA LEU A 194 -1.68 4.50 9.08
C LEU A 194 -2.70 5.51 9.59
N ALA A 195 -3.97 5.19 9.41
CA ALA A 195 -5.06 6.02 9.92
C ALA A 195 -4.97 6.24 11.44
N GLN A 196 -4.56 5.21 12.20
CA GLN A 196 -4.38 5.31 13.66
C GLN A 196 -3.32 6.34 14.06
N VAL A 197 -2.22 6.44 13.32
CA VAL A 197 -1.19 7.46 13.53
C VAL A 197 -1.77 8.85 13.30
N ALA A 198 -2.44 9.05 12.15
CA ALA A 198 -3.04 10.33 11.80
C ALA A 198 -4.10 10.79 12.81
N ILE A 199 -4.95 9.87 13.28
CA ILE A 199 -5.98 10.15 14.30
C ILE A 199 -5.34 10.57 15.63
N GLN A 200 -4.29 9.86 16.08
CA GLN A 200 -3.60 10.18 17.34
C GLN A 200 -2.88 11.53 17.25
N GLN A 201 -2.19 11.78 16.13
CA GLN A 201 -1.55 13.08 15.88
C GLN A 201 -2.57 14.22 15.86
N GLY A 202 -3.70 14.06 15.16
CA GLY A 202 -4.75 15.08 15.11
C GLY A 202 -5.35 15.38 16.49
N LYS A 203 -5.61 14.35 17.29
CA LYS A 203 -6.11 14.52 18.66
C LYS A 203 -5.12 15.24 19.56
N LEU A 204 -3.84 14.93 19.45
CA LEU A 204 -2.81 15.60 20.24
C LEU A 204 -2.59 17.03 19.76
N LEU A 205 -2.54 17.27 18.45
CA LEU A 205 -2.38 18.62 17.91
C LEU A 205 -3.52 19.55 18.39
N ALA A 206 -4.77 19.08 18.34
CA ALA A 206 -5.91 19.87 18.87
C ALA A 206 -5.72 20.24 20.35
N LYS A 207 -5.25 19.30 21.19
CA LYS A 207 -4.93 19.58 22.60
C LYS A 207 -3.75 20.56 22.73
N ASN A 208 -2.72 20.41 21.92
CA ASN A 208 -1.55 21.29 21.93
C ASN A 208 -1.91 22.73 21.53
N LEU A 209 -2.76 22.92 20.52
CA LEU A 209 -3.24 24.24 20.15
C LEU A 209 -4.03 24.92 21.28
N GLN A 210 -4.90 24.17 21.99
CA GLN A 210 -5.60 24.68 23.19
C GLN A 210 -4.63 25.02 24.34
N ARG A 211 -3.52 24.25 24.48
CA ARG A 211 -2.50 24.55 25.49
C ARG A 211 -1.76 25.84 25.16
N LEU A 212 -1.37 26.01 23.88
CA LEU A 212 -0.73 27.24 23.41
C LEU A 212 -1.57 28.48 23.67
N GLN A 213 -2.88 28.42 23.38
CA GLN A 213 -3.81 29.52 23.70
C GLN A 213 -3.85 29.89 25.21
N LYS A 214 -3.59 28.90 26.08
CA LYS A 214 -3.54 29.08 27.54
C LYS A 214 -2.12 29.34 28.08
N GLY A 215 -1.15 29.62 27.21
CA GLY A 215 0.27 29.85 27.60
C GLY A 215 0.93 28.60 28.19
N LYS A 216 0.42 27.39 27.94
CA LYS A 216 0.98 26.12 28.44
C LYS A 216 1.88 25.46 27.42
N PRO A 217 2.94 24.77 27.83
CA PRO A 217 3.84 24.04 26.91
C PRO A 217 3.10 22.93 26.17
N MET A 218 3.48 22.67 24.92
CA MET A 218 3.00 21.53 24.13
C MET A 218 3.50 20.20 24.70
N GLN A 219 2.81 19.12 24.35
CA GLN A 219 3.16 17.75 24.68
C GLN A 219 3.69 17.03 23.44
N PRO A 220 4.79 16.26 23.55
CA PRO A 220 5.34 15.52 22.42
C PRO A 220 4.44 14.36 21.98
N PHE A 221 4.49 14.05 20.70
CA PHE A 221 3.76 12.93 20.12
C PHE A 221 4.58 11.64 20.24
N HIS A 222 3.93 10.61 20.77
CA HIS A 222 4.40 9.22 20.76
C HIS A 222 3.29 8.33 20.26
N TYR A 223 3.56 7.57 19.20
CA TYR A 223 2.59 6.63 18.66
C TYR A 223 2.39 5.44 19.60
N ARG A 224 1.15 5.07 19.82
CA ARG A 224 0.74 3.87 20.56
C ARG A 224 -0.04 2.96 19.61
N ASN A 225 0.51 1.76 19.39
CA ASN A 225 -0.14 0.72 18.59
C ASN A 225 -1.26 0.07 19.41
#